data_518a805266e57221c8da184c2451d63b
#
_entry.id   518a805266e57221c8da184c2451d63b
#
_cell.length_a   1.000
_cell.length_b   1.000
_cell.length_c   1.000
_cell.angle_alpha   90.00
_cell.angle_beta   90.00
_cell.angle_gamma   90.00
#
_symmetry.space_group_name_H-M   'P 1'
#
loop_
_entity.id
_entity.type
_entity.pdbx_description
1 polymer ?
#
loop_
_entity_poly.entity_id
_entity_poly.type
_entity_poly.pdbx_seq_one_letter_code
_entity_poly.pdbx_strand_id
1 'polypeptide(L)'
;MTQLSADPAEQAAKELAATLFSKPWVFIRGVPSLKFLPPEGPPEIAFAGRSNVGKSSLINALVGSHGLARTSNTPGRTQELNYFVPAGYSGDEGDLPPMALVDMPGYGYAKAPKDQVDLWTKLVFDYMRGRSTLKRVYLLIDSRHGIKKNDEDVMDLLDKAAMSYQVVLTKTDKIKEAGVPRLMSETVAALKRRPAAYPEIIATSSEKGSGIADLRNAIALAITL
;
A
#
# COMPACT_ATOMS: atom_id res chain seq x y z
N MET A 1 -23.00 25.37 -18.97
CA MET A 1 -22.00 24.39 -18.51
C MET A 1 -21.89 24.55 -17.01
N THR A 2 -22.59 23.71 -16.26
CA THR A 2 -22.57 23.71 -14.79
C THR A 2 -21.26 23.09 -14.36
N GLN A 3 -20.35 23.86 -13.76
CA GLN A 3 -19.20 23.32 -13.06
C GLN A 3 -19.76 22.43 -11.94
N LEU A 4 -19.58 21.12 -12.06
CA LEU A 4 -19.73 20.20 -10.94
C LEU A 4 -18.73 20.67 -9.87
N SER A 5 -19.24 21.23 -8.76
CA SER A 5 -18.40 21.52 -7.60
C SER A 5 -17.76 20.22 -7.16
N ALA A 6 -16.43 20.21 -7.02
CA ALA A 6 -15.73 19.07 -6.46
C ALA A 6 -16.40 18.66 -5.14
N ASP A 7 -16.55 17.36 -4.91
CA ASP A 7 -17.08 16.84 -3.66
C ASP A 7 -16.25 17.42 -2.50
N PRO A 8 -16.90 18.05 -1.49
CA PRO A 8 -16.20 18.62 -0.33
C PRO A 8 -15.24 17.61 0.34
N ALA A 9 -15.58 16.32 0.35
CA ALA A 9 -14.72 15.27 0.89
C ALA A 9 -13.45 15.07 0.04
N GLU A 10 -13.57 15.14 -1.29
CA GLU A 10 -12.39 15.05 -2.18
C GLU A 10 -11.48 16.26 -2.03
N GLN A 11 -12.05 17.46 -1.85
CA GLN A 11 -11.26 18.67 -1.65
C GLN A 11 -10.50 18.61 -0.31
N ALA A 12 -11.15 18.22 0.77
CA ALA A 12 -10.54 18.04 2.08
C ALA A 12 -9.43 16.96 2.05
N ALA A 13 -9.65 15.86 1.31
CA ALA A 13 -8.63 14.82 1.12
C ALA A 13 -7.39 15.34 0.37
N LYS A 14 -7.55 16.20 -0.64
CA LYS A 14 -6.43 16.82 -1.36
C LYS A 14 -5.60 17.74 -0.45
N GLU A 15 -6.25 18.55 0.38
CA GLU A 15 -5.58 19.44 1.33
C GLU A 15 -4.82 18.64 2.41
N LEU A 16 -5.46 17.58 2.93
CA LEU A 16 -4.82 16.68 3.87
C LEU A 16 -3.62 15.96 3.23
N ALA A 17 -3.76 15.45 2.01
CA ALA A 17 -2.66 14.83 1.27
C ALA A 17 -1.49 15.79 1.08
N ALA A 18 -1.75 17.03 0.67
CA ALA A 18 -0.72 18.05 0.52
C ALA A 18 0.03 18.29 1.85
N THR A 19 -0.67 18.33 2.97
CA THR A 19 -0.09 18.51 4.30
C THR A 19 0.75 17.32 4.73
N LEU A 20 0.22 16.10 4.62
CA LEU A 20 0.88 14.86 5.06
C LEU A 20 2.16 14.58 4.27
N PHE A 21 2.11 14.72 2.95
CA PHE A 21 3.21 14.37 2.07
C PHE A 21 4.16 15.53 1.75
N SER A 22 3.96 16.73 2.35
CA SER A 22 4.93 17.82 2.31
C SER A 22 6.07 17.66 3.32
N LYS A 23 5.85 16.90 4.39
CA LYS A 23 6.83 16.64 5.44
C LYS A 23 7.77 15.51 5.04
N PRO A 24 9.04 15.52 5.55
CA PRO A 24 9.89 14.34 5.47
C PRO A 24 9.26 13.16 6.21
N TRP A 25 9.57 11.96 5.76
CA TRP A 25 9.14 10.70 6.41
C TRP A 25 10.34 9.95 6.94
N VAL A 26 10.16 9.23 8.03
CA VAL A 26 11.20 8.45 8.69
C VAL A 26 10.75 7.02 8.96
N PHE A 27 11.70 6.09 8.92
CA PHE A 27 11.50 4.74 9.43
C PHE A 27 11.56 4.76 10.95
N ILE A 28 10.59 4.15 11.62
CA ILE A 28 10.57 4.10 13.09
C ILE A 28 10.90 2.71 13.62
N ARG A 29 10.34 1.64 13.02
CA ARG A 29 10.62 0.27 13.47
C ARG A 29 10.28 -0.80 12.44
N GLY A 30 10.96 -1.95 12.57
CA GLY A 30 10.56 -3.21 11.98
C GLY A 30 9.82 -4.07 13.00
N VAL A 31 8.75 -4.72 12.57
CA VAL A 31 7.86 -5.53 13.41
C VAL A 31 7.89 -6.98 12.94
N PRO A 32 8.73 -7.84 13.55
CA PRO A 32 8.85 -9.25 13.17
C PRO A 32 7.71 -10.12 13.72
N SER A 33 6.95 -9.64 14.70
CA SER A 33 5.75 -10.29 15.23
C SER A 33 4.81 -9.28 15.86
N LEU A 34 3.52 -9.61 15.99
CA LEU A 34 2.46 -8.70 16.45
C LEU A 34 2.73 -8.09 17.84
N LYS A 35 3.48 -8.77 18.69
CA LYS A 35 3.85 -8.25 20.03
C LYS A 35 4.74 -7.01 20.00
N PHE A 36 5.35 -6.70 18.86
CA PHE A 36 6.19 -5.52 18.66
C PHE A 36 5.48 -4.41 17.87
N LEU A 37 4.18 -4.55 17.62
CA LEU A 37 3.39 -3.49 17.02
C LEU A 37 3.48 -2.21 17.87
N PRO A 38 3.53 -1.02 17.21
CA PRO A 38 3.42 0.23 17.94
C PRO A 38 2.06 0.35 18.63
N PRO A 39 1.91 1.25 19.64
CA PRO A 39 0.62 1.56 20.23
C PRO A 39 -0.45 1.83 19.18
N GLU A 40 -1.69 1.45 19.46
CA GLU A 40 -2.83 1.82 18.61
C GLU A 40 -3.12 3.32 18.75
N GLY A 41 -3.52 3.94 17.64
CA GLY A 41 -3.87 5.36 17.66
C GLY A 41 -3.96 5.93 16.25
N PRO A 42 -2.84 6.18 15.56
CA PRO A 42 -2.89 6.75 14.21
C PRO A 42 -3.47 5.75 13.21
N PRO A 43 -4.22 6.23 12.19
CA PRO A 43 -4.63 5.39 11.08
C PRO A 43 -3.42 4.84 10.35
N GLU A 44 -3.50 3.58 9.95
CA GLU A 44 -2.45 2.88 9.22
C GLU A 44 -2.89 2.55 7.79
N ILE A 45 -1.96 2.72 6.86
CA ILE A 45 -2.09 2.34 5.46
C ILE A 45 -0.98 1.35 5.15
N ALA A 46 -1.35 0.17 4.67
CA ALA A 46 -0.36 -0.86 4.36
C ALA A 46 -0.18 -1.06 2.85
N PHE A 47 1.04 -1.43 2.47
CA PHE A 47 1.39 -1.77 1.09
C PHE A 47 1.77 -3.24 1.00
N ALA A 48 1.07 -3.98 0.16
CA ALA A 48 1.32 -5.38 -0.16
C ALA A 48 1.66 -5.53 -1.64
N GLY A 49 2.45 -6.53 -1.98
CA GLY A 49 2.77 -6.79 -3.37
C GLY A 49 3.83 -7.87 -3.53
N ARG A 50 3.92 -8.43 -4.73
CA ARG A 50 4.96 -9.42 -5.04
C ARG A 50 6.35 -8.81 -4.93
N SER A 51 7.32 -9.67 -4.66
CA SER A 51 8.72 -9.27 -4.77
C SER A 51 8.99 -8.62 -6.13
N ASN A 52 9.75 -7.52 -6.12
CA ASN A 52 10.10 -6.74 -7.30
C ASN A 52 8.90 -6.10 -8.04
N VAL A 53 7.74 -6.00 -7.42
CA VAL A 53 6.57 -5.27 -7.98
C VAL A 53 6.81 -3.75 -8.08
N GLY A 54 7.79 -3.23 -7.35
CA GLY A 54 8.10 -1.79 -7.27
C GLY A 54 7.63 -1.13 -5.97
N LYS A 55 7.32 -1.92 -4.92
CA LYS A 55 6.75 -1.44 -3.67
C LYS A 55 7.63 -0.38 -2.98
N SER A 56 8.90 -0.66 -2.73
CA SER A 56 9.81 0.33 -2.12
C SER A 56 10.01 1.58 -2.98
N SER A 57 10.05 1.43 -4.31
CA SER A 57 10.12 2.58 -5.22
C SER A 57 8.86 3.43 -5.15
N LEU A 58 7.68 2.80 -5.03
CA LEU A 58 6.42 3.51 -4.91
C LEU A 58 6.31 4.24 -3.57
N ILE A 59 6.68 3.59 -2.45
CA ILE A 59 6.71 4.23 -1.14
C ILE A 59 7.65 5.43 -1.15
N ASN A 60 8.87 5.29 -1.71
CA ASN A 60 9.82 6.39 -1.83
C ASN A 60 9.29 7.56 -2.67
N ALA A 61 8.65 7.27 -3.81
CA ALA A 61 8.03 8.29 -4.64
C ALA A 61 6.84 8.98 -3.94
N LEU A 62 6.04 8.20 -3.19
CA LEU A 62 4.90 8.69 -2.43
C LEU A 62 5.31 9.72 -1.37
N VAL A 63 6.39 9.44 -0.64
CA VAL A 63 6.90 10.32 0.44
C VAL A 63 7.94 11.34 -0.04
N GLY A 64 8.26 11.36 -1.32
CA GLY A 64 9.24 12.28 -1.88
C GLY A 64 10.69 12.08 -1.37
N SER A 65 11.02 10.86 -0.95
CA SER A 65 12.32 10.52 -0.38
C SER A 65 13.06 9.49 -1.22
N HIS A 66 14.38 9.63 -1.36
CA HIS A 66 15.21 8.62 -1.98
C HIS A 66 15.79 7.68 -0.91
N GLY A 67 15.39 6.39 -0.94
CA GLY A 67 15.99 5.34 -0.11
C GLY A 67 15.42 5.19 1.31
N LEU A 68 14.27 5.79 1.63
CA LEU A 68 13.57 5.56 2.91
C LEU A 68 13.14 4.09 3.01
N ALA A 69 12.36 3.61 2.06
CA ALA A 69 12.10 2.19 1.91
C ALA A 69 13.22 1.55 1.09
N ARG A 70 13.94 0.61 1.70
CA ARG A 70 15.08 -0.03 1.05
C ARG A 70 14.62 -0.96 -0.06
N THR A 71 15.13 -0.75 -1.27
CA THR A 71 15.00 -1.71 -2.36
C THR A 71 15.96 -2.87 -2.09
N SER A 72 15.48 -3.95 -1.48
CA SER A 72 16.30 -5.15 -1.30
C SER A 72 16.26 -5.99 -2.57
N ASN A 73 17.40 -6.15 -3.23
CA ASN A 73 17.59 -7.14 -4.31
C ASN A 73 17.86 -8.53 -3.77
N THR A 74 17.97 -8.71 -2.44
CA THR A 74 18.28 -10.00 -1.81
C THR A 74 16.98 -10.64 -1.31
N PRO A 75 16.55 -11.77 -1.90
CA PRO A 75 15.38 -12.51 -1.47
C PRO A 75 15.49 -12.98 -0.03
N GLY A 76 14.39 -12.84 0.75
CA GLY A 76 14.29 -13.47 2.09
C GLY A 76 14.83 -12.63 3.26
N ARG A 77 15.25 -11.37 3.05
CA ARG A 77 15.93 -10.60 4.11
C ARG A 77 15.01 -9.86 5.07
N THR A 78 13.75 -9.61 4.73
CA THR A 78 12.84 -8.86 5.61
C THR A 78 11.47 -9.52 5.64
N GLN A 79 11.18 -10.19 6.74
CA GLN A 79 9.87 -10.77 7.05
C GLN A 79 9.18 -9.94 8.12
N GLU A 80 9.39 -8.63 8.10
CA GLU A 80 8.92 -7.68 9.09
C GLU A 80 7.96 -6.68 8.43
N LEU A 81 6.99 -6.19 9.21
CA LEU A 81 6.22 -5.01 8.83
C LEU A 81 7.08 -3.78 9.14
N ASN A 82 7.39 -2.97 8.13
CA ASN A 82 8.21 -1.78 8.32
C ASN A 82 7.30 -0.54 8.45
N TYR A 83 7.43 0.16 9.57
CA TYR A 83 6.63 1.35 9.88
C TYR A 83 7.38 2.62 9.53
N PHE A 84 6.69 3.49 8.79
CA PHE A 84 7.16 4.82 8.43
C PHE A 84 6.12 5.86 8.86
N VAL A 85 6.59 6.99 9.39
CA VAL A 85 5.74 8.11 9.83
C VAL A 85 6.30 9.43 9.35
N PRO A 86 5.50 10.52 9.30
CA PRO A 86 6.04 11.86 9.14
C PRO A 86 7.08 12.19 10.22
N ALA A 87 8.14 12.88 9.85
CA ALA A 87 9.19 13.27 10.80
C ALA A 87 8.66 14.18 11.92
N GLY A 88 9.25 14.06 13.10
CA GLY A 88 8.84 14.79 14.29
C GLY A 88 7.98 13.99 15.25
N TYR A 89 7.74 12.71 14.97
CA TYR A 89 7.00 11.80 15.83
C TYR A 89 7.82 10.54 16.11
N SER A 90 7.81 10.05 17.35
CA SER A 90 8.45 8.78 17.72
C SER A 90 7.60 7.57 17.38
N GLY A 91 6.28 7.74 17.35
CA GLY A 91 5.30 6.65 17.24
C GLY A 91 5.07 5.91 18.55
N ASP A 92 5.57 6.42 19.68
CA ASP A 92 5.33 5.91 21.01
C ASP A 92 4.09 6.58 21.65
N GLU A 93 3.61 6.02 22.77
CA GLU A 93 2.45 6.55 23.49
C GLU A 93 2.70 8.01 23.91
N GLY A 94 1.76 8.90 23.56
CA GLY A 94 1.87 10.34 23.83
C GLY A 94 2.55 11.17 22.73
N ASP A 95 3.14 10.52 21.72
CA ASP A 95 3.77 11.19 20.55
C ASP A 95 3.38 10.48 19.24
N LEU A 96 2.07 10.31 19.03
CA LEU A 96 1.52 9.59 17.90
C LEU A 96 1.50 10.47 16.64
N PRO A 97 1.93 9.93 15.49
CA PRO A 97 1.86 10.63 14.21
C PRO A 97 0.41 10.72 13.70
N PRO A 98 0.12 11.63 12.74
CA PRO A 98 -1.20 11.72 12.12
C PRO A 98 -1.59 10.47 11.32
N MET A 99 -0.62 9.69 10.87
CA MET A 99 -0.81 8.39 10.19
C MET A 99 0.51 7.62 10.12
N ALA A 100 0.42 6.33 9.84
CA ALA A 100 1.57 5.48 9.52
C ALA A 100 1.42 4.78 8.16
N LEU A 101 2.52 4.66 7.42
CA LEU A 101 2.64 3.77 6.28
C LEU A 101 3.34 2.49 6.72
N VAL A 102 2.79 1.35 6.31
CA VAL A 102 3.30 0.03 6.68
C VAL A 102 3.71 -0.73 5.41
N ASP A 103 5.00 -0.94 5.25
CA ASP A 103 5.54 -1.76 4.17
C ASP A 103 5.49 -3.23 4.59
N MET A 104 4.59 -4.00 3.99
CA MET A 104 4.50 -5.43 4.23
C MET A 104 5.61 -6.17 3.47
N PRO A 105 6.10 -7.31 3.98
CA PRO A 105 7.02 -8.16 3.24
C PRO A 105 6.46 -8.54 1.87
N GLY A 106 7.31 -8.59 0.85
CA GLY A 106 6.89 -9.04 -0.48
C GLY A 106 6.59 -10.53 -0.50
N TYR A 107 5.55 -10.95 -1.21
CA TYR A 107 5.19 -12.35 -1.39
C TYR A 107 5.66 -12.92 -2.75
N GLY A 108 5.47 -14.24 -2.96
CA GLY A 108 5.73 -14.90 -4.25
C GLY A 108 7.20 -15.18 -4.54
N TYR A 109 8.02 -15.35 -3.51
CA TYR A 109 9.39 -15.85 -3.68
C TYR A 109 9.38 -17.34 -4.04
N ALA A 110 9.78 -17.69 -5.26
CA ALA A 110 9.83 -19.07 -5.76
C ALA A 110 10.80 -20.00 -5.00
N LYS A 111 11.68 -19.43 -4.17
CA LYS A 111 12.73 -20.17 -3.44
C LYS A 111 12.66 -20.03 -1.92
N ALA A 112 11.58 -19.41 -1.38
CA ALA A 112 11.44 -19.32 0.07
C ALA A 112 11.08 -20.69 0.66
N PRO A 113 11.68 -21.10 1.78
CA PRO A 113 11.26 -22.29 2.52
C PRO A 113 9.79 -22.18 2.90
N LYS A 114 9.05 -23.31 2.83
CA LYS A 114 7.60 -23.32 3.09
C LYS A 114 7.26 -22.77 4.48
N ASP A 115 8.04 -23.15 5.49
CA ASP A 115 7.85 -22.71 6.88
C ASP A 115 7.95 -21.19 7.01
N GLN A 116 8.83 -20.54 6.24
CA GLN A 116 8.95 -19.09 6.21
C GLN A 116 7.76 -18.42 5.53
N VAL A 117 7.23 -19.03 4.47
CA VAL A 117 6.02 -18.56 3.79
C VAL A 117 4.80 -18.64 4.73
N ASP A 118 4.68 -19.75 5.48
CA ASP A 118 3.57 -19.97 6.40
C ASP A 118 3.63 -18.97 7.58
N LEU A 119 4.81 -18.73 8.15
CA LEU A 119 5.01 -17.73 9.21
C LEU A 119 4.68 -16.31 8.75
N TRP A 120 5.13 -15.95 7.56
CA TRP A 120 4.83 -14.65 6.97
C TRP A 120 3.32 -14.49 6.69
N THR A 121 2.72 -15.50 6.08
CA THR A 121 1.28 -15.49 5.77
C THR A 121 0.46 -15.31 7.05
N LYS A 122 0.86 -16.01 8.13
CA LYS A 122 0.21 -15.88 9.43
C LYS A 122 0.38 -14.46 10.00
N LEU A 123 1.60 -13.92 10.02
CA LEU A 123 1.85 -12.56 10.54
C LEU A 123 1.00 -11.53 9.81
N VAL A 124 1.01 -11.57 8.47
CA VAL A 124 0.26 -10.62 7.64
C VAL A 124 -1.26 -10.79 7.84
N PHE A 125 -1.76 -12.02 7.86
CA PHE A 125 -3.19 -12.29 8.07
C PHE A 125 -3.65 -11.83 9.46
N ASP A 126 -2.90 -12.17 10.52
CA ASP A 126 -3.22 -11.77 11.88
C ASP A 126 -3.16 -10.24 12.05
N TYR A 127 -2.20 -9.57 11.39
CA TYR A 127 -2.13 -8.10 11.35
C TYR A 127 -3.36 -7.50 10.65
N MET A 128 -3.70 -7.99 9.46
CA MET A 128 -4.86 -7.47 8.71
C MET A 128 -6.19 -7.67 9.45
N ARG A 129 -6.33 -8.78 10.17
CA ARG A 129 -7.56 -9.12 10.91
C ARG A 129 -7.66 -8.42 12.26
N GLY A 130 -6.54 -8.23 12.93
CA GLY A 130 -6.51 -7.80 14.34
C GLY A 130 -6.16 -6.33 14.55
N ARG A 131 -5.61 -5.64 13.55
CA ARG A 131 -5.18 -4.25 13.70
C ARG A 131 -6.32 -3.27 13.42
N SER A 132 -6.93 -2.74 14.49
CA SER A 132 -8.09 -1.82 14.40
C SER A 132 -7.78 -0.49 13.69
N THR A 133 -6.53 -0.05 13.75
CA THR A 133 -6.05 1.19 13.11
C THR A 133 -5.74 1.05 11.62
N LEU A 134 -5.67 -0.20 11.08
CA LEU A 134 -5.44 -0.44 9.66
C LEU A 134 -6.69 -0.10 8.85
N LYS A 135 -6.62 0.97 8.07
CA LYS A 135 -7.74 1.49 7.28
C LYS A 135 -7.85 0.83 5.90
N ARG A 136 -6.73 0.64 5.23
CA ARG A 136 -6.71 0.05 3.87
C ARG A 136 -5.36 -0.57 3.53
N VAL A 137 -5.41 -1.62 2.73
CA VAL A 137 -4.22 -2.21 2.09
C VAL A 137 -4.17 -1.80 0.62
N TYR A 138 -3.08 -1.20 0.18
CA TYR A 138 -2.81 -0.97 -1.24
C TYR A 138 -2.07 -2.18 -1.80
N LEU A 139 -2.78 -2.94 -2.65
CA LEU A 139 -2.25 -4.14 -3.29
C LEU A 139 -1.63 -3.78 -4.64
N LEU A 140 -0.32 -3.93 -4.73
CA LEU A 140 0.46 -3.53 -5.89
C LEU A 140 0.55 -4.65 -6.93
N ILE A 141 0.20 -4.31 -8.16
CA ILE A 141 0.24 -5.20 -9.32
C ILE A 141 1.16 -4.61 -10.39
N ASP A 142 2.13 -5.38 -10.85
CA ASP A 142 3.03 -4.96 -11.93
C ASP A 142 2.28 -4.92 -13.26
N SER A 143 2.17 -3.73 -13.88
CA SER A 143 1.42 -3.51 -15.12
C SER A 143 1.90 -4.36 -16.30
N ARG A 144 3.16 -4.81 -16.28
CA ARG A 144 3.70 -5.69 -17.32
C ARG A 144 3.08 -7.08 -17.33
N HIS A 145 2.50 -7.48 -16.21
CA HIS A 145 2.06 -8.87 -16.00
C HIS A 145 0.58 -8.99 -15.62
N GLY A 146 -0.04 -7.91 -15.13
CA GLY A 146 -1.39 -7.97 -14.56
C GLY A 146 -1.47 -8.84 -13.30
N ILE A 147 -2.70 -9.15 -12.89
CA ILE A 147 -2.98 -10.02 -11.74
C ILE A 147 -2.48 -11.43 -12.01
N LYS A 148 -1.77 -12.02 -11.05
CA LYS A 148 -1.26 -13.40 -11.10
C LYS A 148 -1.86 -14.22 -9.94
N LYS A 149 -1.71 -15.54 -10.00
CA LYS A 149 -2.25 -16.46 -8.98
C LYS A 149 -1.86 -16.07 -7.55
N ASN A 150 -0.59 -15.69 -7.32
CA ASN A 150 -0.16 -15.26 -5.99
C ASN A 150 -0.84 -13.96 -5.53
N ASP A 151 -1.23 -13.08 -6.46
CA ASP A 151 -1.99 -11.88 -6.15
C ASP A 151 -3.43 -12.25 -5.76
N GLU A 152 -4.04 -13.20 -6.48
CA GLU A 152 -5.37 -13.74 -6.14
C GLU A 152 -5.38 -14.39 -4.75
N ASP A 153 -4.34 -15.16 -4.41
CA ASP A 153 -4.22 -15.78 -3.08
C ASP A 153 -4.18 -14.72 -1.95
N VAL A 154 -3.51 -13.57 -2.19
CA VAL A 154 -3.51 -12.45 -1.24
C VAL A 154 -4.87 -11.74 -1.22
N MET A 155 -5.53 -11.57 -2.36
CA MET A 155 -6.90 -11.04 -2.40
C MET A 155 -7.87 -11.94 -1.61
N ASP A 156 -7.74 -13.26 -1.71
CA ASP A 156 -8.53 -14.21 -0.92
C ASP A 156 -8.30 -14.04 0.59
N LEU A 157 -7.06 -13.77 1.00
CA LEU A 157 -6.75 -13.48 2.41
C LEU A 157 -7.36 -12.15 2.87
N LEU A 158 -7.32 -11.11 2.04
CA LEU A 158 -7.90 -9.80 2.33
C LEU A 158 -9.45 -9.91 2.43
N ASP A 159 -10.08 -10.62 1.51
CA ASP A 159 -11.52 -10.89 1.54
C ASP A 159 -11.91 -11.66 2.82
N LYS A 160 -11.15 -12.71 3.19
CA LYS A 160 -11.37 -13.49 4.44
C LYS A 160 -11.17 -12.67 5.70
N ALA A 161 -10.23 -11.72 5.68
CA ALA A 161 -10.00 -10.80 6.79
C ALA A 161 -11.01 -9.66 6.85
N ALA A 162 -11.90 -9.53 5.87
CA ALA A 162 -12.79 -8.39 5.66
C ALA A 162 -12.01 -7.05 5.63
N MET A 163 -10.74 -7.07 5.16
CA MET A 163 -9.86 -5.93 5.11
C MET A 163 -10.00 -5.21 3.77
N SER A 164 -10.44 -3.95 3.80
CA SER A 164 -10.53 -3.12 2.60
C SER A 164 -9.18 -3.03 1.90
N TYR A 165 -9.16 -3.27 0.59
CA TYR A 165 -7.96 -3.10 -0.21
C TYR A 165 -8.24 -2.40 -1.54
N GLN A 166 -7.25 -1.66 -2.03
CA GLN A 166 -7.30 -0.97 -3.32
C GLN A 166 -6.13 -1.40 -4.18
N VAL A 167 -6.41 -1.74 -5.44
CA VAL A 167 -5.36 -2.16 -6.37
C VAL A 167 -4.65 -0.95 -6.94
N VAL A 168 -3.31 -1.02 -6.93
CA VAL A 168 -2.42 -0.04 -7.54
C VAL A 168 -1.59 -0.72 -8.62
N LEU A 169 -1.80 -0.32 -9.85
CA LEU A 169 -0.96 -0.74 -10.98
C LEU A 169 0.36 0.02 -10.93
N THR A 170 1.47 -0.70 -10.85
CA THR A 170 2.82 -0.11 -10.83
C THR A 170 3.50 -0.24 -12.18
N LYS A 171 4.56 0.55 -12.42
CA LYS A 171 5.39 0.49 -13.63
C LYS A 171 4.62 0.68 -14.93
N THR A 172 3.63 1.56 -14.94
CA THR A 172 2.84 1.87 -16.16
C THR A 172 3.70 2.46 -17.28
N ASP A 173 4.86 3.03 -16.94
CA ASP A 173 5.88 3.49 -17.90
C ASP A 173 6.56 2.35 -18.68
N LYS A 174 6.41 1.10 -18.25
CA LYS A 174 7.00 -0.09 -18.90
C LYS A 174 6.05 -0.78 -19.87
N ILE A 175 4.84 -0.27 -20.04
CA ILE A 175 3.87 -0.74 -21.05
C ILE A 175 3.50 0.41 -21.99
N LYS A 176 2.94 0.07 -23.14
CA LYS A 176 2.46 1.08 -24.10
C LYS A 176 1.30 1.85 -23.45
N GLU A 177 1.28 3.16 -23.60
CA GLU A 177 0.25 4.03 -23.03
C GLU A 177 -1.18 3.58 -23.39
N ALA A 178 -1.41 3.20 -24.64
CA ALA A 178 -2.69 2.66 -25.10
C ALA A 178 -3.09 1.33 -24.43
N GLY A 179 -2.17 0.63 -23.76
CA GLY A 179 -2.44 -0.60 -23.01
C GLY A 179 -2.96 -0.37 -21.60
N VAL A 180 -2.72 0.81 -21.02
CA VAL A 180 -3.11 1.12 -19.64
C VAL A 180 -4.63 1.07 -19.45
N PRO A 181 -5.48 1.68 -20.28
CA PRO A 181 -6.94 1.62 -20.11
C PRO A 181 -7.48 0.20 -20.19
N ARG A 182 -6.93 -0.62 -21.10
CA ARG A 182 -7.32 -2.03 -21.22
C ARG A 182 -6.99 -2.80 -19.95
N LEU A 183 -5.77 -2.67 -19.44
CA LEU A 183 -5.35 -3.33 -18.19
C LEU A 183 -6.21 -2.90 -17.00
N MET A 184 -6.54 -1.62 -16.91
CA MET A 184 -7.46 -1.11 -15.88
C MET A 184 -8.82 -1.79 -15.98
N SER A 185 -9.41 -1.87 -17.18
CA SER A 185 -10.71 -2.52 -17.41
C SER A 185 -10.68 -4.00 -17.05
N GLU A 186 -9.63 -4.73 -17.44
CA GLU A 186 -9.43 -6.14 -17.10
C GLU A 186 -9.31 -6.32 -15.58
N THR A 187 -8.58 -5.41 -14.91
CA THR A 187 -8.42 -5.43 -13.45
C THR A 187 -9.75 -5.14 -12.73
N VAL A 188 -10.49 -4.12 -13.16
CA VAL A 188 -11.86 -3.85 -12.62
C VAL A 188 -12.76 -5.06 -12.76
N ALA A 189 -12.75 -5.74 -13.93
CA ALA A 189 -13.54 -6.91 -14.15
C ALA A 189 -13.18 -8.06 -13.18
N ALA A 190 -11.90 -8.25 -12.88
CA ALA A 190 -11.42 -9.24 -11.91
C ALA A 190 -11.88 -8.93 -10.48
N LEU A 191 -12.02 -7.65 -10.12
CA LEU A 191 -12.41 -7.21 -8.78
C LEU A 191 -13.92 -7.27 -8.51
N LYS A 192 -14.78 -7.40 -9.54
CA LYS A 192 -16.26 -7.37 -9.38
C LYS A 192 -16.82 -8.38 -8.37
N ARG A 193 -16.12 -9.50 -8.13
CA ARG A 193 -16.53 -10.54 -7.19
C ARG A 193 -15.75 -10.54 -5.89
N ARG A 194 -15.03 -9.47 -5.61
CA ARG A 194 -14.15 -9.31 -4.44
C ARG A 194 -14.81 -8.34 -3.46
N PRO A 195 -15.42 -8.83 -2.37
CA PRO A 195 -16.23 -7.98 -1.48
C PRO A 195 -15.43 -6.93 -0.72
N ALA A 196 -14.14 -7.19 -0.44
CA ALA A 196 -13.27 -6.26 0.26
C ALA A 196 -12.52 -5.31 -0.68
N ALA A 197 -12.60 -5.52 -2.01
CA ALA A 197 -11.91 -4.68 -2.98
C ALA A 197 -12.58 -3.32 -3.13
N TYR A 198 -11.81 -2.25 -2.99
CA TYR A 198 -12.25 -0.91 -3.34
C TYR A 198 -12.37 -0.81 -4.87
N PRO A 199 -13.47 -0.22 -5.40
CA PRO A 199 -13.79 -0.33 -6.83
C PRO A 199 -12.84 0.44 -7.75
N GLU A 200 -12.16 1.45 -7.24
CA GLU A 200 -11.25 2.29 -8.02
C GLU A 200 -9.84 1.71 -8.05
N ILE A 201 -9.22 1.78 -9.22
CA ILE A 201 -7.84 1.35 -9.44
C ILE A 201 -6.98 2.56 -9.73
N ILE A 202 -5.79 2.60 -9.15
CA ILE A 202 -4.83 3.68 -9.38
C ILE A 202 -3.69 3.15 -10.25
N ALA A 203 -3.42 3.83 -11.37
CA ALA A 203 -2.31 3.51 -12.25
C ALA A 203 -1.12 4.42 -11.93
N THR A 204 0.07 3.85 -11.65
CA THR A 204 1.23 4.61 -11.18
C THR A 204 2.51 4.27 -11.93
N SER A 205 3.39 5.27 -12.01
CA SER A 205 4.81 5.09 -12.34
C SER A 205 5.65 5.88 -11.35
N SER A 206 6.41 5.18 -10.53
CA SER A 206 7.39 5.83 -9.62
C SER A 206 8.51 6.52 -10.40
N GLU A 207 8.83 6.03 -11.60
CA GLU A 207 9.87 6.58 -12.49
C GLU A 207 9.44 7.94 -13.09
N LYS A 208 8.18 8.04 -13.51
CA LYS A 208 7.62 9.23 -14.17
C LYS A 208 6.86 10.15 -13.22
N GLY A 209 6.59 9.71 -12.00
CA GLY A 209 5.77 10.43 -11.03
C GLY A 209 4.26 10.42 -11.34
N SER A 210 3.82 9.76 -12.42
CA SER A 210 2.40 9.70 -12.77
C SER A 210 1.60 8.87 -11.74
N GLY A 211 0.38 9.33 -11.42
CA GLY A 211 -0.53 8.67 -10.47
C GLY A 211 -0.12 8.77 -9.00
N ILE A 212 1.04 9.40 -8.68
CA ILE A 212 1.48 9.55 -7.28
C ILE A 212 0.58 10.53 -6.52
N ALA A 213 0.16 11.61 -7.16
CA ALA A 213 -0.78 12.56 -6.55
C ALA A 213 -2.15 11.91 -6.29
N ASP A 214 -2.65 11.10 -7.23
CA ASP A 214 -3.91 10.37 -7.07
C ASP A 214 -3.83 9.36 -5.92
N LEU A 215 -2.70 8.65 -5.79
CA LEU A 215 -2.47 7.74 -4.68
C LEU A 215 -2.42 8.47 -3.33
N ARG A 216 -1.77 9.65 -3.25
CA ARG A 216 -1.76 10.48 -2.03
C ARG A 216 -3.17 10.90 -1.62
N ASN A 217 -3.98 11.33 -2.59
CA ASN A 217 -5.37 11.71 -2.36
C ASN A 217 -6.22 10.52 -1.89
N ALA A 218 -6.07 9.36 -2.51
CA ALA A 218 -6.76 8.13 -2.11
C ALA A 218 -6.37 7.67 -0.69
N ILE A 219 -5.10 7.83 -0.30
CA ILE A 219 -4.64 7.56 1.06
C ILE A 219 -5.27 8.54 2.05
N ALA A 220 -5.24 9.83 1.76
CA ALA A 220 -5.85 10.84 2.63
C ALA A 220 -7.36 10.58 2.82
N LEU A 221 -8.07 10.24 1.75
CA LEU A 221 -9.48 9.86 1.83
C LEU A 221 -9.68 8.60 2.69
N ALA A 222 -8.83 7.59 2.54
CA ALA A 222 -8.96 6.33 3.29
C ALA A 222 -8.76 6.47 4.80
N ILE A 223 -7.97 7.45 5.25
CA ILE A 223 -7.73 7.68 6.69
C ILE A 223 -8.77 8.59 7.34
N THR A 224 -9.62 9.25 6.55
CA THR A 224 -10.72 10.09 7.06
C THR A 224 -12.05 9.34 7.17
N LEU A 225 -12.14 8.16 6.58
CA LEU A 225 -13.26 7.21 6.69
C LEU A 225 -13.07 6.26 7.88
#